data_0b798a8903ef35267d201ccbb5f5f2e2
#
_entry.id   0b798a8903ef35267d201ccbb5f5f2e2
#
_cell.length_a   1.000
_cell.length_b   1.000
_cell.length_c   1.000
_cell.angle_alpha   90.00
_cell.angle_beta   90.00
_cell.angle_gamma   90.00
#
_symmetry.space_group_name_H-M   'P 1'
#
loop_
_entity.id
_entity.type
_entity.pdbx_description
1 polymer ?
#
loop_
_entity_poly.entity_id
_entity_poly.type
_entity_poly.pdbx_seq_one_letter_code
_entity_poly.pdbx_strand_id
1 'polypeptide(L)'
;ESFNAFMTELSAVLHAEGKTLYAAVMPAVYGDAYFDGYDFKTLGTLCDRVILMAHDYAASDLTGFLGSRYYRNHPCAPLYKVYYAVRTAAREMDDPAKLTLAVSMDARAWQTDADGLLTAVRSTHPLQTTVYKRLCQSDTVMGWSDTARSPWCTYSTESGQHIFLWYEDARSTAEKLACARLVGVTSVSVWRLGLIPDYADEG
;
A
#
# COMPACT_ATOMS: atom_id res chain seq x y z
N GLU A 1 22.96 -2.82 -12.34
CA GLU A 1 23.89 -2.00 -13.17
C GLU A 1 23.16 -1.38 -14.37
N SER A 2 22.46 -2.16 -15.20
CA SER A 2 21.78 -1.64 -16.41
C SER A 2 20.72 -0.57 -16.12
N PHE A 3 19.96 -0.72 -15.03
CA PHE A 3 18.95 0.27 -14.65
C PHE A 3 19.59 1.60 -14.22
N ASN A 4 20.65 1.57 -13.44
CA ASN A 4 21.38 2.78 -13.03
C ASN A 4 22.01 3.50 -14.23
N ALA A 5 22.58 2.75 -15.20
CA ALA A 5 23.13 3.34 -16.43
C ALA A 5 22.03 4.05 -17.24
N PHE A 6 20.89 3.40 -17.44
CA PHE A 6 19.72 4.02 -18.10
C PHE A 6 19.27 5.28 -17.38
N MET A 7 19.13 5.23 -16.05
CA MET A 7 18.70 6.39 -15.23
C MET A 7 19.71 7.53 -15.30
N THR A 8 21.01 7.23 -15.40
CA THR A 8 22.05 8.26 -15.55
C THR A 8 21.91 9.01 -16.88
N GLU A 9 21.76 8.30 -17.98
CA GLU A 9 21.55 8.90 -19.30
C GLU A 9 20.24 9.72 -19.35
N LEU A 10 19.15 9.14 -18.84
CA LEU A 10 17.84 9.81 -18.81
C LEU A 10 17.87 11.09 -17.96
N SER A 11 18.50 11.05 -16.79
CA SER A 11 18.65 12.20 -15.91
C SER A 11 19.44 13.33 -16.60
N ALA A 12 20.56 12.99 -17.25
CA ALA A 12 21.38 13.96 -17.96
C ALA A 12 20.58 14.67 -19.08
N VAL A 13 19.84 13.92 -19.89
CA VAL A 13 19.03 14.48 -20.99
C VAL A 13 17.90 15.36 -20.44
N LEU A 14 17.15 14.90 -19.45
CA LEU A 14 16.01 15.66 -18.91
C LEU A 14 16.47 16.93 -18.20
N HIS A 15 17.52 16.88 -17.39
CA HIS A 15 18.04 18.05 -16.69
C HIS A 15 18.64 19.07 -17.64
N ALA A 16 19.30 18.63 -18.74
CA ALA A 16 19.79 19.56 -19.78
C ALA A 16 18.64 20.36 -20.43
N GLU A 17 17.45 19.79 -20.52
CA GLU A 17 16.23 20.44 -21.03
C GLU A 17 15.42 21.15 -19.91
N GLY A 18 15.97 21.30 -18.69
CA GLY A 18 15.29 21.92 -17.56
C GLY A 18 14.07 21.15 -17.05
N LYS A 19 14.00 19.83 -17.30
CA LYS A 19 12.93 18.94 -16.83
C LYS A 19 13.32 18.25 -15.54
N THR A 20 12.32 17.79 -14.79
CA THR A 20 12.51 16.99 -13.58
C THR A 20 12.34 15.50 -13.88
N LEU A 21 13.07 14.67 -13.14
CA LEU A 21 12.97 13.22 -13.21
C LEU A 21 12.42 12.65 -11.90
N TYR A 22 11.27 11.98 -11.99
CA TYR A 22 10.66 11.24 -10.89
C TYR A 22 10.67 9.75 -11.21
N ALA A 23 11.15 8.93 -10.28
CA ALA A 23 11.16 7.48 -10.43
C ALA A 23 10.23 6.82 -9.39
N ALA A 24 9.25 6.05 -9.86
CA ALA A 24 8.44 5.19 -8.99
C ALA A 24 9.09 3.80 -8.92
N VAL A 25 9.35 3.32 -7.70
CA VAL A 25 10.08 2.09 -7.44
C VAL A 25 9.35 1.20 -6.45
N MET A 26 9.55 -0.11 -6.57
CA MET A 26 9.02 -1.10 -5.64
C MET A 26 9.76 -1.02 -4.29
N PRO A 27 9.07 -1.32 -3.17
CA PRO A 27 9.68 -1.31 -1.86
C PRO A 27 10.57 -2.53 -1.64
N ALA A 28 11.60 -2.40 -0.80
CA ALA A 28 12.24 -3.55 -0.19
C ALA A 28 11.24 -4.29 0.71
N VAL A 29 11.20 -5.62 0.60
CA VAL A 29 10.27 -6.46 1.36
C VAL A 29 11.02 -7.20 2.47
N TYR A 30 10.52 -7.12 3.70
CA TYR A 30 11.10 -7.80 4.84
C TYR A 30 11.15 -9.32 4.63
N GLY A 31 12.35 -9.90 4.74
CA GLY A 31 12.56 -11.34 4.57
C GLY A 31 12.55 -11.84 3.13
N ASP A 32 12.45 -10.95 2.13
CA ASP A 32 12.48 -11.28 0.72
C ASP A 32 13.64 -10.54 0.03
N ALA A 33 14.58 -11.29 -0.55
CA ALA A 33 15.72 -10.72 -1.28
C ALA A 33 15.37 -10.24 -2.70
N TYR A 34 14.15 -10.46 -3.16
CA TYR A 34 13.75 -10.20 -4.55
C TYR A 34 13.83 -8.71 -4.95
N PHE A 35 13.71 -7.79 -4.01
CA PHE A 35 13.71 -6.35 -4.27
C PHE A 35 15.00 -5.62 -3.84
N ASP A 36 16.08 -6.32 -3.59
CA ASP A 36 17.41 -5.73 -3.33
C ASP A 36 18.02 -5.07 -4.60
N GLY A 37 17.21 -4.88 -5.64
CA GLY A 37 17.68 -4.45 -6.95
C GLY A 37 17.76 -2.94 -7.18
N TYR A 38 17.22 -2.12 -6.29
CA TYR A 38 17.29 -0.66 -6.43
C TYR A 38 18.43 -0.09 -5.59
N ASP A 39 19.33 0.65 -6.25
CA ASP A 39 20.36 1.47 -5.62
C ASP A 39 19.75 2.83 -5.27
N PHE A 40 19.19 2.93 -4.08
CA PHE A 40 18.54 4.17 -3.60
C PHE A 40 19.51 5.34 -3.50
N LYS A 41 20.79 5.09 -3.24
CA LYS A 41 21.80 6.13 -3.24
C LYS A 41 21.97 6.76 -4.62
N THR A 42 22.16 5.94 -5.65
CA THR A 42 22.26 6.41 -7.03
C THR A 42 20.96 7.08 -7.49
N LEU A 43 19.80 6.49 -7.23
CA LEU A 43 18.50 7.08 -7.58
C LEU A 43 18.26 8.42 -6.87
N GLY A 44 18.62 8.54 -5.59
CA GLY A 44 18.51 9.79 -4.84
C GLY A 44 19.42 10.91 -5.40
N THR A 45 20.54 10.56 -6.03
CA THR A 45 21.42 11.50 -6.72
C THR A 45 20.84 11.94 -8.05
N LEU A 46 20.35 10.99 -8.86
CA LEU A 46 19.91 11.21 -10.24
C LEU A 46 18.50 11.79 -10.38
N CYS A 47 17.61 11.43 -9.45
CA CYS A 47 16.21 11.84 -9.49
C CYS A 47 15.95 13.08 -8.64
N ASP A 48 14.98 13.90 -9.06
CA ASP A 48 14.44 14.98 -8.22
C ASP A 48 13.53 14.40 -7.13
N ARG A 49 12.87 13.26 -7.42
CA ARG A 49 12.06 12.49 -6.48
C ARG A 49 12.16 10.99 -6.75
N VAL A 50 12.19 10.20 -5.67
CA VAL A 50 12.04 8.76 -5.72
C VAL A 50 10.72 8.42 -5.01
N ILE A 51 9.75 7.88 -5.75
CA ILE A 51 8.43 7.52 -5.22
C ILE A 51 8.45 6.04 -4.84
N LEU A 52 8.44 5.78 -3.54
CA LEU A 52 8.45 4.43 -2.99
C LEU A 52 7.02 3.90 -2.87
N MET A 53 6.67 2.92 -3.69
CA MET A 53 5.33 2.30 -3.73
C MET A 53 5.15 1.29 -2.59
N ALA A 54 5.18 1.76 -1.33
CA ALA A 54 5.08 0.92 -0.14
C ALA A 54 3.63 0.53 0.19
N HIS A 55 2.95 -0.09 -0.76
CA HIS A 55 1.56 -0.56 -0.69
C HIS A 55 1.39 -1.86 -1.48
N ASP A 56 0.16 -2.39 -1.58
CA ASP A 56 -0.20 -3.61 -2.31
C ASP A 56 0.50 -4.89 -1.82
N TYR A 57 0.74 -4.98 -0.51
CA TYR A 57 1.35 -6.17 0.10
C TYR A 57 0.38 -7.34 0.28
N ALA A 58 -0.93 -7.14 0.07
CA ALA A 58 -1.92 -8.20 0.21
C ALA A 58 -1.77 -9.25 -0.89
N ALA A 59 -1.89 -10.52 -0.53
CA ALA A 59 -1.98 -11.57 -1.51
C ALA A 59 -3.23 -11.41 -2.39
N SER A 60 -3.13 -11.78 -3.65
CA SER A 60 -4.28 -11.84 -4.58
C SER A 60 -4.87 -13.24 -4.67
N ASP A 61 -4.08 -14.26 -4.33
CA ASP A 61 -4.43 -15.68 -4.38
C ASP A 61 -3.91 -16.39 -3.12
N LEU A 62 -4.79 -17.14 -2.47
CA LEU A 62 -4.50 -17.96 -1.30
C LEU A 62 -4.82 -19.44 -1.59
N THR A 63 -4.47 -19.94 -2.78
CA THR A 63 -4.54 -21.36 -3.11
C THR A 63 -3.78 -22.17 -2.05
N GLY A 64 -4.41 -23.22 -1.51
CA GLY A 64 -3.85 -24.01 -0.40
C GLY A 64 -4.29 -23.56 1.00
N PHE A 65 -5.00 -22.42 1.13
CA PHE A 65 -5.47 -21.90 2.42
C PHE A 65 -7.00 -21.89 2.58
N LEU A 66 -7.73 -22.59 1.69
CA LEU A 66 -9.19 -22.79 1.86
C LEU A 66 -9.51 -23.40 3.22
N GLY A 67 -10.61 -23.00 3.82
CA GLY A 67 -11.03 -23.43 5.15
C GLY A 67 -10.14 -22.88 6.29
N SER A 68 -9.31 -21.87 6.02
CA SER A 68 -8.47 -21.22 7.02
C SER A 68 -8.81 -19.73 7.18
N ARG A 69 -8.19 -19.08 8.18
CA ARG A 69 -8.24 -17.62 8.36
C ARG A 69 -6.95 -16.93 7.94
N TYR A 70 -6.16 -17.54 7.05
CA TYR A 70 -4.85 -17.03 6.65
C TYR A 70 -4.90 -15.66 5.97
N TYR A 71 -6.00 -15.31 5.30
CA TYR A 71 -6.25 -13.98 4.73
C TYR A 71 -6.11 -12.82 5.74
N ARG A 72 -6.26 -13.10 7.05
CA ARG A 72 -6.06 -12.10 8.12
C ARG A 72 -4.61 -11.64 8.24
N ASN A 73 -3.66 -12.39 7.69
CA ASN A 73 -2.25 -12.04 7.65
C ASN A 73 -1.87 -11.22 6.40
N HIS A 74 -2.85 -10.84 5.57
CA HIS A 74 -2.64 -10.19 4.29
C HIS A 74 -3.38 -8.83 4.19
N PRO A 75 -3.14 -7.86 5.10
CA PRO A 75 -3.64 -6.50 4.97
C PRO A 75 -2.98 -5.80 3.77
N CYS A 76 -3.62 -4.75 3.23
CA CYS A 76 -3.17 -4.04 2.03
C CYS A 76 -1.79 -3.40 2.22
N ALA A 77 -1.59 -2.68 3.32
CA ALA A 77 -0.33 -2.01 3.60
C ALA A 77 0.00 -2.04 5.11
N PRO A 78 0.44 -3.19 5.67
CA PRO A 78 0.75 -3.28 7.09
C PRO A 78 1.91 -2.39 7.48
N LEU A 79 1.76 -1.63 8.57
CA LEU A 79 2.70 -0.59 9.00
C LEU A 79 4.14 -1.10 9.11
N TYR A 80 4.36 -2.31 9.62
CA TYR A 80 5.71 -2.85 9.78
C TYR A 80 6.44 -3.05 8.44
N LYS A 81 5.72 -3.43 7.37
CA LYS A 81 6.29 -3.54 6.02
C LYS A 81 6.56 -2.16 5.42
N VAL A 82 5.63 -1.23 5.56
CA VAL A 82 5.79 0.16 5.12
C VAL A 82 6.99 0.80 5.82
N TYR A 83 7.08 0.67 7.15
CA TYR A 83 8.21 1.20 7.92
C TYR A 83 9.55 0.60 7.49
N TYR A 84 9.60 -0.73 7.32
CA TYR A 84 10.81 -1.41 6.82
C TYR A 84 11.26 -0.84 5.48
N ALA A 85 10.35 -0.73 4.52
CA ALA A 85 10.63 -0.22 3.18
C ALA A 85 11.12 1.24 3.20
N VAL A 86 10.41 2.12 3.89
CA VAL A 86 10.76 3.55 3.98
C VAL A 86 12.11 3.73 4.69
N ARG A 87 12.33 3.04 5.81
CA ARG A 87 13.58 3.11 6.56
C ARG A 87 14.76 2.60 5.74
N THR A 88 14.57 1.50 4.99
CA THR A 88 15.64 0.94 4.14
C THR A 88 16.03 1.94 3.05
N ALA A 89 15.06 2.45 2.29
CA ALA A 89 15.33 3.43 1.24
C ALA A 89 15.94 4.73 1.79
N ALA A 90 15.37 5.29 2.86
CA ALA A 90 15.86 6.54 3.44
C ALA A 90 17.29 6.46 3.99
N ARG A 91 17.72 5.29 4.48
CA ARG A 91 19.09 5.08 4.99
C ARG A 91 20.15 5.05 3.89
N GLU A 92 19.80 4.64 2.70
CA GLU A 92 20.71 4.56 1.57
C GLU A 92 20.84 5.88 0.83
N MET A 93 19.83 6.77 0.92
CA MET A 93 19.83 8.06 0.26
C MET A 93 20.64 9.10 1.05
N ASP A 94 21.44 9.90 0.36
CA ASP A 94 22.16 11.03 0.96
C ASP A 94 21.20 12.16 1.40
N ASP A 95 20.04 12.29 0.71
CA ASP A 95 18.97 13.22 1.05
C ASP A 95 17.61 12.48 1.11
N PRO A 96 17.17 12.04 2.31
CA PRO A 96 15.86 11.38 2.46
C PRO A 96 14.66 12.29 2.12
N ALA A 97 14.81 13.61 2.04
CA ALA A 97 13.73 14.52 1.65
C ALA A 97 13.33 14.35 0.18
N LYS A 98 14.17 13.76 -0.65
CA LYS A 98 13.83 13.36 -2.03
C LYS A 98 12.98 12.09 -2.10
N LEU A 99 12.87 11.31 -1.02
CA LEU A 99 12.00 10.15 -0.97
C LEU A 99 10.55 10.60 -0.76
N THR A 100 9.64 10.00 -1.52
CA THR A 100 8.20 10.21 -1.41
C THR A 100 7.55 8.88 -1.05
N LEU A 101 6.81 8.83 0.07
CA LEU A 101 6.01 7.66 0.40
C LEU A 101 4.75 7.64 -0.45
N ALA A 102 4.58 6.60 -1.28
CA ALA A 102 3.30 6.33 -1.91
C ALA A 102 2.41 5.51 -0.97
N VAL A 103 1.21 6.02 -0.72
CA VAL A 103 0.13 5.32 -0.02
C VAL A 103 -0.97 4.97 -1.01
N SER A 104 -1.70 3.88 -0.75
CA SER A 104 -2.84 3.47 -1.56
C SER A 104 -4.09 3.39 -0.70
N MET A 105 -5.22 3.78 -1.27
CA MET A 105 -6.55 3.57 -0.68
C MET A 105 -7.18 2.27 -1.15
N ASP A 106 -6.37 1.32 -1.63
CA ASP A 106 -6.87 0.01 -2.07
C ASP A 106 -7.48 -0.77 -0.92
N ALA A 107 -8.43 -1.62 -1.26
CA ALA A 107 -9.10 -2.52 -0.33
C ALA A 107 -9.07 -3.96 -0.86
N ARG A 108 -9.03 -4.93 0.04
CA ARG A 108 -8.94 -6.34 -0.29
C ARG A 108 -10.03 -7.12 0.40
N ALA A 109 -10.94 -7.69 -0.39
CA ALA A 109 -12.07 -8.47 0.13
C ALA A 109 -11.88 -9.97 -0.11
N TRP A 110 -12.18 -10.76 0.92
CA TRP A 110 -12.11 -12.21 0.92
C TRP A 110 -13.47 -12.81 1.25
N GLN A 111 -13.90 -13.80 0.47
CA GLN A 111 -15.12 -14.51 0.75
C GLN A 111 -14.89 -15.57 1.82
N THR A 112 -15.76 -15.59 2.82
CA THR A 112 -15.69 -16.52 3.95
C THR A 112 -17.03 -17.21 4.17
N ASP A 113 -17.06 -18.23 5.01
CA ASP A 113 -18.29 -18.75 5.60
C ASP A 113 -18.69 -17.96 6.86
N ALA A 114 -19.76 -18.41 7.54
CA ALA A 114 -20.25 -17.80 8.78
C ALA A 114 -19.25 -17.91 9.94
N ASP A 115 -18.38 -18.91 9.93
CA ASP A 115 -17.31 -19.09 10.93
C ASP A 115 -16.05 -18.27 10.60
N GLY A 116 -16.04 -17.54 9.47
CA GLY A 116 -14.91 -16.75 8.99
C GLY A 116 -13.80 -17.60 8.39
N LEU A 117 -14.09 -18.76 7.83
CA LEU A 117 -13.13 -19.59 7.12
C LEU A 117 -13.20 -19.26 5.61
N LEU A 118 -12.05 -19.19 4.96
CA LEU A 118 -11.91 -18.82 3.55
C LEU A 118 -12.66 -19.82 2.64
N THR A 119 -13.58 -19.32 1.81
CA THR A 119 -14.38 -20.13 0.85
C THR A 119 -13.96 -19.89 -0.61
N ALA A 120 -13.24 -18.80 -0.90
CA ALA A 120 -12.72 -18.52 -2.23
C ALA A 120 -11.26 -18.09 -2.14
N VAL A 121 -10.40 -18.68 -2.97
CA VAL A 121 -8.93 -18.46 -2.91
C VAL A 121 -8.49 -17.12 -3.47
N ARG A 122 -9.33 -16.47 -4.30
CA ARG A 122 -9.00 -15.17 -4.92
C ARG A 122 -9.70 -14.04 -4.21
N SER A 123 -8.93 -13.00 -3.89
CA SER A 123 -9.47 -11.74 -3.37
C SER A 123 -10.10 -10.90 -4.47
N THR A 124 -10.95 -9.99 -4.08
CA THR A 124 -11.46 -8.91 -4.94
C THR A 124 -11.01 -7.55 -4.44
N HIS A 125 -11.07 -6.53 -5.30
CA HIS A 125 -10.70 -5.15 -5.04
C HIS A 125 -11.93 -4.25 -5.14
N PRO A 126 -12.72 -4.10 -4.06
CA PRO A 126 -13.86 -3.22 -4.08
C PRO A 126 -13.44 -1.76 -4.20
N LEU A 127 -14.19 -0.99 -4.97
CA LEU A 127 -14.01 0.46 -5.06
C LEU A 127 -14.30 1.12 -3.71
N GLN A 128 -13.71 2.29 -3.44
CA GLN A 128 -13.89 3.00 -2.18
C GLN A 128 -15.36 3.37 -1.90
N THR A 129 -16.13 3.68 -2.93
CA THR A 129 -17.59 3.88 -2.80
C THR A 129 -18.30 2.63 -2.28
N THR A 130 -17.86 1.44 -2.72
CA THR A 130 -18.38 0.16 -2.21
C THR A 130 -17.93 -0.06 -0.77
N VAL A 131 -16.67 0.20 -0.44
CA VAL A 131 -16.15 0.10 0.92
C VAL A 131 -16.98 0.97 1.87
N TYR A 132 -17.18 2.24 1.51
CA TYR A 132 -17.99 3.17 2.30
C TYR A 132 -19.42 2.66 2.54
N LYS A 133 -20.11 2.23 1.48
CA LYS A 133 -21.46 1.64 1.58
C LYS A 133 -21.49 0.45 2.54
N ARG A 134 -20.47 -0.40 2.51
CA ARG A 134 -20.39 -1.57 3.41
C ARG A 134 -20.12 -1.15 4.86
N LEU A 135 -19.29 -0.14 5.09
CA LEU A 135 -19.04 0.40 6.44
C LEU A 135 -20.31 1.02 7.06
N CYS A 136 -21.21 1.55 6.24
CA CYS A 136 -22.50 2.12 6.69
C CYS A 136 -23.61 1.08 6.91
N GLN A 137 -23.42 -0.21 6.57
CA GLN A 137 -24.42 -1.25 6.81
C GLN A 137 -24.56 -1.58 8.30
N SER A 138 -25.79 -1.85 8.74
CA SER A 138 -26.11 -2.10 10.16
C SER A 138 -25.53 -3.42 10.70
N ASP A 139 -25.26 -4.39 9.83
CA ASP A 139 -24.68 -5.70 10.15
C ASP A 139 -23.16 -5.75 10.02
N THR A 140 -22.53 -4.65 9.63
CA THR A 140 -21.07 -4.59 9.49
C THR A 140 -20.39 -4.56 10.86
N VAL A 141 -19.48 -5.48 11.06
CA VAL A 141 -18.59 -5.52 12.23
C VAL A 141 -17.24 -4.95 11.83
N MET A 142 -16.85 -3.84 12.44
CA MET A 142 -15.57 -3.18 12.21
C MET A 142 -14.56 -3.56 13.29
N GLY A 143 -13.29 -3.64 12.91
CA GLY A 143 -12.21 -3.90 13.83
C GLY A 143 -10.88 -3.31 13.39
N TRP A 144 -9.89 -3.49 14.24
CA TRP A 144 -8.54 -2.97 14.06
C TRP A 144 -7.52 -4.06 14.32
N SER A 145 -6.49 -4.14 13.48
CA SER A 145 -5.34 -5.01 13.71
C SER A 145 -4.19 -4.21 14.32
N ASP A 146 -3.89 -4.47 15.60
CA ASP A 146 -2.77 -3.81 16.26
C ASP A 146 -1.41 -4.20 15.67
N THR A 147 -1.27 -5.41 15.16
CA THR A 147 -0.03 -5.88 14.51
C THR A 147 0.19 -5.21 13.16
N ALA A 148 -0.86 -5.14 12.33
CA ALA A 148 -0.77 -4.55 10.99
C ALA A 148 -0.96 -3.02 11.01
N ARG A 149 -1.59 -2.48 12.09
CA ARG A 149 -2.04 -1.08 12.18
C ARG A 149 -2.95 -0.71 11.02
N SER A 150 -3.91 -1.60 10.74
CA SER A 150 -4.85 -1.48 9.62
C SER A 150 -6.26 -1.85 10.06
N PRO A 151 -7.28 -1.14 9.56
CA PRO A 151 -8.68 -1.45 9.81
C PRO A 151 -9.15 -2.63 8.96
N TRP A 152 -10.14 -3.34 9.47
CA TRP A 152 -10.86 -4.39 8.75
C TRP A 152 -12.34 -4.34 9.11
N CYS A 153 -13.18 -4.92 8.25
CA CYS A 153 -14.56 -5.19 8.61
C CYS A 153 -15.03 -6.54 8.06
N THR A 154 -16.14 -7.02 8.62
CA THR A 154 -16.91 -8.13 8.08
C THR A 154 -18.35 -7.71 7.84
N TYR A 155 -18.97 -8.20 6.77
CA TYR A 155 -20.34 -7.92 6.43
C TYR A 155 -20.94 -9.08 5.60
N SER A 156 -22.25 -9.10 5.46
CA SER A 156 -22.94 -10.01 4.55
C SER A 156 -23.43 -9.24 3.31
N THR A 157 -23.31 -9.88 2.14
CA THR A 157 -23.92 -9.35 0.91
C THR A 157 -25.41 -9.66 0.88
N GLU A 158 -26.15 -9.02 -0.01
CA GLU A 158 -27.59 -9.30 -0.24
C GLU A 158 -27.84 -10.75 -0.65
N SER A 159 -26.85 -11.40 -1.28
CA SER A 159 -26.90 -12.83 -1.63
C SER A 159 -26.54 -13.77 -0.46
N GLY A 160 -26.30 -13.24 0.73
CA GLY A 160 -25.94 -14.01 1.93
C GLY A 160 -24.49 -14.47 1.99
N GLN A 161 -23.59 -13.92 1.14
CA GLN A 161 -22.17 -14.21 1.23
C GLN A 161 -21.53 -13.43 2.37
N HIS A 162 -20.72 -14.08 3.18
CA HIS A 162 -19.91 -13.44 4.21
C HIS A 162 -18.61 -12.96 3.61
N ILE A 163 -18.24 -11.72 3.90
CA ILE A 163 -17.04 -11.07 3.38
C ILE A 163 -16.20 -10.54 4.54
N PHE A 164 -14.91 -10.79 4.48
CA PHE A 164 -13.90 -10.09 5.27
C PHE A 164 -13.18 -9.08 4.38
N LEU A 165 -13.05 -7.84 4.83
CA LEU A 165 -12.48 -6.73 4.06
C LEU A 165 -11.35 -6.06 4.84
N TRP A 166 -10.15 -6.03 4.27
CA TRP A 166 -9.10 -5.10 4.63
C TRP A 166 -9.27 -3.80 3.84
N TYR A 167 -9.10 -2.66 4.50
CA TYR A 167 -9.16 -1.34 3.86
C TYR A 167 -8.18 -0.37 4.52
N GLU A 168 -8.05 0.83 3.97
CA GLU A 168 -7.26 1.92 4.53
C GLU A 168 -8.19 3.07 4.94
N ASP A 169 -7.86 3.73 6.05
CA ASP A 169 -8.59 4.87 6.58
C ASP A 169 -7.63 6.01 6.98
N ALA A 170 -8.18 7.09 7.50
CA ALA A 170 -7.40 8.24 7.96
C ALA A 170 -6.43 7.87 9.09
N ARG A 171 -6.80 6.95 10.00
CA ARG A 171 -5.96 6.52 11.11
C ARG A 171 -4.77 5.70 10.60
N SER A 172 -5.01 4.66 9.80
CA SER A 172 -3.95 3.80 9.25
C SER A 172 -2.98 4.59 8.37
N THR A 173 -3.50 5.53 7.59
CA THR A 173 -2.68 6.43 6.77
C THR A 173 -1.84 7.38 7.64
N ALA A 174 -2.42 8.01 8.64
CA ALA A 174 -1.70 8.92 9.54
C ALA A 174 -0.52 8.22 10.26
N GLU A 175 -0.69 6.97 10.68
CA GLU A 175 0.38 6.20 11.32
C GLU A 175 1.54 5.90 10.34
N LYS A 176 1.25 5.60 9.08
CA LYS A 176 2.26 5.42 8.03
C LYS A 176 3.04 6.70 7.76
N LEU A 177 2.34 7.84 7.66
CA LEU A 177 2.95 9.16 7.48
C LEU A 177 3.81 9.55 8.68
N ALA A 178 3.37 9.25 9.90
CA ALA A 178 4.15 9.49 11.11
C ALA A 178 5.46 8.70 11.09
N CYS A 179 5.41 7.41 10.74
CA CYS A 179 6.61 6.58 10.59
C CYS A 179 7.57 7.09 9.51
N ALA A 180 7.06 7.55 8.38
CA ALA A 180 7.90 8.14 7.31
C ALA A 180 8.63 9.40 7.80
N ARG A 181 7.94 10.28 8.55
CA ARG A 181 8.54 11.49 9.13
C ARG A 181 9.69 11.19 10.11
N LEU A 182 9.63 10.09 10.86
CA LEU A 182 10.70 9.69 11.78
C LEU A 182 12.04 9.43 11.07
N VAL A 183 12.02 9.15 9.79
CA VAL A 183 13.21 8.90 8.96
C VAL A 183 13.47 10.01 7.93
N GLY A 184 12.86 11.19 8.13
CA GLY A 184 13.09 12.37 7.30
C GLY A 184 12.25 12.45 6.02
N VAL A 185 11.31 11.51 5.79
CA VAL A 185 10.45 11.50 4.60
C VAL A 185 9.18 12.31 4.88
N THR A 186 9.01 13.42 4.17
CA THR A 186 7.90 14.36 4.36
C THR A 186 6.99 14.49 3.13
N SER A 187 7.40 13.93 2.00
CA SER A 187 6.65 13.94 0.74
C SER A 187 5.76 12.70 0.63
N VAL A 188 4.55 12.89 0.12
CA VAL A 188 3.53 11.84 -0.01
C VAL A 188 2.97 11.83 -1.42
N SER A 189 2.76 10.65 -1.97
CA SER A 189 1.99 10.39 -3.19
C SER A 189 0.81 9.49 -2.85
N VAL A 190 -0.32 9.69 -3.51
CA VAL A 190 -1.51 8.86 -3.29
C VAL A 190 -1.84 8.08 -4.55
N TRP A 191 -1.89 6.79 -4.46
CA TRP A 191 -2.36 5.88 -5.49
C TRP A 191 -3.81 5.51 -5.20
N ARG A 192 -4.77 5.94 -6.00
CA ARG A 192 -4.76 6.93 -7.10
C ARG A 192 -6.02 7.80 -6.98
N LEU A 193 -6.12 8.90 -7.69
CA LEU A 193 -7.25 9.83 -7.67
C LEU A 193 -8.62 9.13 -7.79
N GLY A 194 -8.77 8.18 -8.72
CA GLY A 194 -10.03 7.45 -8.90
C GLY A 194 -10.40 6.44 -7.80
N LEU A 195 -9.56 6.26 -6.76
CA LEU A 195 -9.86 5.44 -5.59
C LEU A 195 -10.36 6.26 -4.40
N ILE A 196 -10.29 7.59 -4.45
CA ILE A 196 -10.77 8.47 -3.37
C ILE A 196 -12.19 8.87 -3.74
N PRO A 197 -13.23 8.45 -2.99
CA PRO A 197 -14.59 8.87 -3.27
C PRO A 197 -14.76 10.34 -2.92
N ASP A 198 -15.60 11.03 -3.70
CA ASP A 198 -16.09 12.35 -3.33
C ASP A 198 -17.26 12.17 -2.37
N TYR A 199 -16.99 12.36 -1.08
CA TYR A 199 -18.01 12.24 -0.04
C TYR A 199 -18.88 13.50 0.10
N ALA A 200 -18.61 14.55 -0.67
CA ALA A 200 -19.33 15.81 -0.57
C ALA A 200 -20.79 15.75 -1.11
N ASP A 201 -21.09 14.78 -1.96
CA ASP A 201 -22.38 14.65 -2.62
C ASP A 201 -23.38 13.71 -1.91
N GLU A 202 -23.04 13.13 -0.75
CA GLU A 202 -23.92 12.22 0.01
C GLU A 202 -24.49 12.87 1.27
N GLY A 203 -24.80 14.19 1.21
CA GLY A 203 -25.49 14.97 2.23
C GLY A 203 -27.02 14.96 2.05
#